data_21f0297891229330e954124d2250de50
#
_entry.id   21f0297891229330e954124d2250de50
#
_cell.length_a   1.000
_cell.length_b   1.000
_cell.length_c   1.000
_cell.angle_alpha   90.00
_cell.angle_beta   90.00
_cell.angle_gamma   90.00
#
_symmetry.space_group_name_H-M   'P 1'
#
loop_
_entity.id
_entity.type
_entity.pdbx_description
1 polymer ?
#
loop_
_entity_poly.entity_id
_entity_poly.type
_entity_poly.pdbx_seq_one_letter_code
_entity_poly.pdbx_strand_id
1 'polypeptide(L)'
;MKLSPLELSADDRAKLQEVVAKGSDWRARHRAQTLLYFDDGLSANAIVALQDLNIDTVYDRRKNWLSKGFAFLYDVHRSGAPSKLNAIHLDQIKTWAEAEALTAPAIVGRLKEECDVNVSVSTVSNALKALGFIWKRTRHSLKKTR
;
A
#
# COMPACT_ATOMS: atom_id res chain seq x y z
N MET A 1 11.51 -36.31 4.73
CA MET A 1 11.38 -36.14 3.26
C MET A 1 12.44 -35.17 2.77
N LYS A 2 13.37 -35.62 1.97
CA LYS A 2 14.31 -34.67 1.34
C LYS A 2 13.56 -33.91 0.25
N LEU A 3 13.49 -32.59 0.39
CA LEU A 3 13.00 -31.75 -0.70
C LEU A 3 13.93 -31.84 -1.89
N SER A 4 13.35 -31.91 -3.09
CA SER A 4 14.14 -31.80 -4.32
C SER A 4 14.91 -30.48 -4.33
N PRO A 5 16.13 -30.41 -4.86
CA PRO A 5 16.88 -29.18 -4.98
C PRO A 5 16.06 -28.12 -5.71
N LEU A 6 16.20 -26.87 -5.31
CA LEU A 6 15.68 -25.76 -6.10
C LEU A 6 16.73 -25.42 -7.15
N GLU A 7 16.39 -25.58 -8.40
CA GLU A 7 17.26 -25.20 -9.52
C GLU A 7 16.68 -23.96 -10.21
N LEU A 8 17.46 -22.90 -10.24
CA LEU A 8 17.11 -21.67 -10.95
C LEU A 8 17.71 -21.72 -12.36
N SER A 9 16.95 -21.20 -13.34
CA SER A 9 17.54 -20.95 -14.65
C SER A 9 18.63 -19.86 -14.56
N ALA A 10 19.54 -19.82 -15.52
CA ALA A 10 20.59 -18.80 -15.55
C ALA A 10 20.01 -17.38 -15.58
N ASP A 11 18.91 -17.18 -16.33
CA ASP A 11 18.18 -15.91 -16.41
C ASP A 11 17.53 -15.53 -15.08
N ASP A 12 16.86 -16.47 -14.41
CA ASP A 12 16.22 -16.23 -13.12
C ASP A 12 17.25 -15.90 -12.06
N ARG A 13 18.35 -16.65 -12.05
CA ARG A 13 19.48 -16.39 -11.14
C ARG A 13 20.05 -14.99 -11.35
N ALA A 14 20.29 -14.57 -12.58
CA ALA A 14 20.81 -13.24 -12.90
C ALA A 14 19.85 -12.14 -12.43
N LYS A 15 18.55 -12.29 -12.69
CA LYS A 15 17.53 -11.33 -12.24
C LYS A 15 17.42 -11.25 -10.73
N LEU A 16 17.47 -12.39 -10.03
CA LEU A 16 17.46 -12.42 -8.56
C LEU A 16 18.71 -11.76 -7.97
N GLN A 17 19.87 -11.97 -8.55
CA GLN A 17 21.11 -11.29 -8.16
C GLN A 17 21.01 -9.77 -8.37
N GLU A 18 20.38 -9.32 -9.44
CA GLU A 18 20.14 -7.91 -9.69
C GLU A 18 19.19 -7.31 -8.66
N VAL A 19 18.11 -8.02 -8.28
CA VAL A 19 17.21 -7.60 -7.21
C VAL A 19 17.94 -7.45 -5.88
N VAL A 20 18.82 -8.39 -5.54
CA VAL A 20 19.62 -8.30 -4.30
C VAL A 20 20.58 -7.12 -4.33
N ALA A 21 21.20 -6.84 -5.46
CA ALA A 21 22.21 -5.79 -5.58
C ALA A 21 21.61 -4.38 -5.68
N LYS A 22 20.53 -4.22 -6.43
CA LYS A 22 19.98 -2.92 -6.82
C LYS A 22 18.53 -2.67 -6.41
N GLY A 23 17.82 -3.70 -5.91
CA GLY A 23 16.41 -3.56 -5.53
C GLY A 23 16.20 -2.53 -4.43
N SER A 24 15.20 -1.66 -4.57
CA SER A 24 14.83 -0.66 -3.57
C SER A 24 14.07 -1.27 -2.39
N ASP A 25 13.31 -2.33 -2.64
CA ASP A 25 12.52 -3.05 -1.62
C ASP A 25 13.40 -4.07 -0.88
N TRP A 26 13.64 -3.80 0.41
CA TRP A 26 14.44 -4.70 1.25
C TRP A 26 13.83 -6.09 1.41
N ARG A 27 12.49 -6.20 1.40
CA ARG A 27 11.80 -7.49 1.49
C ARG A 27 12.00 -8.32 0.24
N ALA A 28 11.90 -7.69 -0.93
CA ALA A 28 12.19 -8.33 -2.20
C ALA A 28 13.63 -8.83 -2.26
N ARG A 29 14.60 -8.01 -1.84
CA ARG A 29 16.02 -8.42 -1.74
C ARG A 29 16.21 -9.61 -0.81
N HIS A 30 15.59 -9.56 0.35
CA HIS A 30 15.73 -10.63 1.36
C HIS A 30 15.09 -11.96 0.90
N ARG A 31 13.95 -11.89 0.19
CA ARG A 31 13.31 -13.06 -0.43
C ARG A 31 14.14 -13.62 -1.59
N ALA A 32 14.66 -12.76 -2.43
CA ALA A 32 15.54 -13.16 -3.54
C ALA A 32 16.80 -13.86 -3.02
N GLN A 33 17.40 -13.36 -1.94
CA GLN A 33 18.57 -13.97 -1.33
C GLN A 33 18.28 -15.39 -0.79
N THR A 34 17.09 -15.61 -0.22
CA THR A 34 16.66 -16.97 0.20
C THR A 34 16.69 -17.94 -0.98
N LEU A 35 16.18 -17.53 -2.12
CA LEU A 35 16.14 -18.36 -3.33
C LEU A 35 17.52 -18.64 -3.89
N LEU A 36 18.41 -17.66 -3.89
CA LEU A 36 19.80 -17.83 -4.30
C LEU A 36 20.56 -18.81 -3.40
N TYR A 37 20.32 -18.77 -2.09
CA TYR A 37 20.90 -19.74 -1.16
C TYR A 37 20.42 -21.17 -1.42
N PHE A 38 19.16 -21.35 -1.76
CA PHE A 38 18.65 -22.66 -2.16
C PHE A 38 19.30 -23.17 -3.44
N ASP A 39 19.47 -22.29 -4.42
CA ASP A 39 20.15 -22.63 -5.69
C ASP A 39 21.63 -22.95 -5.49
N ASP A 40 22.27 -22.32 -4.51
CA ASP A 40 23.65 -22.63 -4.09
C ASP A 40 23.77 -23.95 -3.30
N GLY A 41 22.66 -24.64 -3.08
CA GLY A 41 22.62 -25.93 -2.40
C GLY A 41 22.57 -25.87 -0.88
N LEU A 42 22.32 -24.70 -0.27
CA LEU A 42 22.20 -24.58 1.17
C LEU A 42 20.91 -25.27 1.67
N SER A 43 21.02 -25.90 2.84
CA SER A 43 19.84 -26.45 3.53
C SER A 43 18.96 -25.33 4.11
N ALA A 44 17.67 -25.64 4.33
CA ALA A 44 16.76 -24.70 4.97
C ALA A 44 17.28 -24.24 6.34
N ASN A 45 17.88 -25.13 7.13
CA ASN A 45 18.47 -24.80 8.43
C ASN A 45 19.64 -23.82 8.31
N ALA A 46 20.48 -23.97 7.28
CA ALA A 46 21.59 -23.05 7.03
C ALA A 46 21.06 -21.65 6.65
N ILE A 47 20.00 -21.58 5.84
CA ILE A 47 19.35 -20.32 5.46
C ILE A 47 18.71 -19.64 6.68
N VAL A 48 18.04 -20.41 7.55
CA VAL A 48 17.51 -19.92 8.83
C VAL A 48 18.61 -19.22 9.65
N ALA A 49 19.76 -19.83 9.78
CA ALA A 49 20.89 -19.25 10.51
C ALA A 49 21.45 -17.98 9.86
N LEU A 50 21.51 -17.93 8.52
CA LEU A 50 22.04 -16.78 7.78
C LEU A 50 21.11 -15.59 7.74
N GLN A 51 19.79 -15.82 7.71
CA GLN A 51 18.79 -14.78 7.53
C GLN A 51 17.97 -14.47 8.78
N ASP A 52 18.23 -15.19 9.89
CA ASP A 52 17.49 -15.08 11.15
C ASP A 52 15.96 -15.21 10.95
N LEU A 53 15.56 -16.28 10.30
CA LEU A 53 14.17 -16.57 9.95
C LEU A 53 13.66 -17.82 10.66
N ASN A 54 12.33 -17.94 10.74
CA ASN A 54 11.70 -19.22 11.07
C ASN A 54 11.83 -20.17 9.87
N ILE A 55 12.00 -21.46 10.16
CA ILE A 55 12.13 -22.50 9.14
C ILE A 55 10.90 -22.60 8.23
N ASP A 56 9.71 -22.41 8.77
CA ASP A 56 8.46 -22.41 8.00
C ASP A 56 8.46 -21.26 6.97
N THR A 57 8.98 -20.11 7.34
CA THR A 57 9.13 -18.97 6.43
C THR A 57 10.05 -19.29 5.26
N VAL A 58 11.14 -20.03 5.51
CA VAL A 58 12.08 -20.43 4.45
C VAL A 58 11.41 -21.40 3.48
N TYR A 59 10.67 -22.39 3.99
CA TYR A 59 9.92 -23.32 3.15
C TYR A 59 8.79 -22.63 2.38
N ASP A 60 8.07 -21.69 3.00
CA ASP A 60 7.02 -20.91 2.35
C ASP A 60 7.57 -20.05 1.21
N ARG A 61 8.74 -19.44 1.38
CA ARG A 61 9.41 -18.69 0.32
C ARG A 61 9.72 -19.56 -0.89
N ARG A 62 10.24 -20.76 -0.68
CA ARG A 62 10.48 -21.73 -1.73
C ARG A 62 9.18 -22.14 -2.43
N LYS A 63 8.15 -22.49 -1.67
CA LYS A 63 6.83 -22.87 -2.18
C LYS A 63 6.19 -21.75 -3.01
N ASN A 64 6.24 -20.51 -2.49
CA ASN A 64 5.70 -19.36 -3.20
C ASN A 64 6.45 -19.04 -4.49
N TRP A 65 7.76 -19.21 -4.52
CA TRP A 65 8.53 -19.08 -5.74
C TRP A 65 8.10 -20.10 -6.81
N LEU A 66 7.95 -21.34 -6.44
CA LEU A 66 7.52 -22.40 -7.36
C LEU A 66 6.12 -22.19 -7.93
N SER A 67 5.24 -21.52 -7.17
CA SER A 67 3.86 -21.24 -7.58
C SER A 67 3.66 -19.90 -8.28
N LYS A 68 4.39 -18.86 -7.90
CA LYS A 68 4.16 -17.46 -8.31
C LYS A 68 5.33 -16.84 -9.09
N GLY A 69 6.52 -17.42 -9.03
CA GLY A 69 7.71 -16.86 -9.65
C GLY A 69 8.09 -15.50 -9.07
N PHE A 70 8.53 -14.56 -9.90
CA PHE A 70 8.98 -13.22 -9.50
C PHE A 70 7.91 -12.38 -8.79
N ALA A 71 6.64 -12.63 -9.06
CA ALA A 71 5.54 -11.90 -8.39
C ALA A 71 5.56 -12.09 -6.87
N PHE A 72 6.09 -13.21 -6.39
CA PHE A 72 6.23 -13.50 -4.95
C PHE A 72 7.18 -12.54 -4.22
N LEU A 73 8.18 -12.00 -4.89
CA LEU A 73 9.17 -11.12 -4.27
C LEU A 73 8.54 -9.86 -3.69
N TYR A 74 7.49 -9.36 -4.31
CA TYR A 74 6.84 -8.11 -3.95
C TYR A 74 5.54 -8.36 -3.19
N ASP A 75 5.27 -7.50 -2.22
CA ASP A 75 4.01 -7.58 -1.49
C ASP A 75 2.85 -7.13 -2.38
N VAL A 76 1.78 -7.93 -2.38
CA VAL A 76 0.54 -7.57 -3.07
C VAL A 76 -0.15 -6.46 -2.28
N HIS A 77 -0.64 -5.46 -2.99
CA HIS A 77 -1.44 -4.41 -2.38
C HIS A 77 -2.63 -5.02 -1.63
N ARG A 78 -2.77 -4.69 -0.37
CA ARG A 78 -3.91 -5.11 0.45
C ARG A 78 -5.00 -4.07 0.31
N SER A 79 -6.24 -4.51 0.11
CA SER A 79 -7.40 -3.62 -0.06
C SER A 79 -7.65 -2.70 1.15
N GLY A 80 -7.11 -3.05 2.31
CA GLY A 80 -7.33 -2.30 3.54
C GLY A 80 -8.79 -2.37 4.03
N ALA A 81 -9.12 -1.50 4.97
CA ALA A 81 -10.50 -1.33 5.42
C ALA A 81 -11.35 -0.66 4.34
N PRO A 82 -12.62 -1.04 4.17
CA PRO A 82 -13.52 -0.35 3.26
C PRO A 82 -13.62 1.13 3.60
N SER A 83 -13.67 2.00 2.58
CA SER A 83 -13.88 3.42 2.78
C SER A 83 -15.25 3.68 3.38
N LYS A 84 -15.34 4.54 4.39
CA LYS A 84 -16.61 4.98 4.97
C LYS A 84 -17.40 5.87 4.01
N LEU A 85 -16.71 6.53 3.08
CA LEU A 85 -17.31 7.35 2.02
C LEU A 85 -17.35 6.55 0.74
N ASN A 86 -18.54 6.33 0.19
CA ASN A 86 -18.74 5.74 -1.12
C ASN A 86 -18.86 6.82 -2.21
N ALA A 87 -19.05 6.40 -3.47
CA ALA A 87 -19.18 7.32 -4.60
C ALA A 87 -20.35 8.30 -4.43
N ILE A 88 -21.47 7.86 -3.85
CA ILE A 88 -22.66 8.68 -3.60
C ILE A 88 -22.34 9.78 -2.59
N HIS A 89 -21.64 9.45 -1.50
CA HIS A 89 -21.21 10.42 -0.50
C HIS A 89 -20.22 11.45 -1.07
N LEU A 90 -19.31 11.02 -1.91
CA LEU A 90 -18.35 11.92 -2.57
C LEU A 90 -19.05 12.90 -3.52
N ASP A 91 -20.02 12.43 -4.30
CA ASP A 91 -20.84 13.28 -5.16
C ASP A 91 -21.66 14.29 -4.36
N GLN A 92 -22.20 13.86 -3.22
CA GLN A 92 -22.94 14.74 -2.29
C GLN A 92 -22.02 15.83 -1.72
N ILE A 93 -20.83 15.46 -1.27
CA ILE A 93 -19.81 16.42 -0.76
C ILE A 93 -19.44 17.42 -1.86
N LYS A 94 -19.22 16.95 -3.08
CA LYS A 94 -18.93 17.81 -4.22
C LYS A 94 -20.04 18.81 -4.48
N THR A 95 -21.29 18.36 -4.53
CA THR A 95 -22.46 19.19 -4.72
C THR A 95 -22.58 20.27 -3.66
N TRP A 96 -22.41 19.91 -2.39
CA TRP A 96 -22.45 20.88 -1.28
C TRP A 96 -21.33 21.89 -1.36
N ALA A 97 -20.10 21.45 -1.64
CA ALA A 97 -18.95 22.33 -1.73
C ALA A 97 -19.00 23.29 -2.93
N GLU A 98 -19.64 22.91 -4.03
CA GLU A 98 -19.88 23.78 -5.19
C GLU A 98 -21.00 24.78 -4.95
N ALA A 99 -22.04 24.40 -4.20
CA ALA A 99 -23.19 25.26 -3.91
C ALA A 99 -22.88 26.31 -2.83
N GLU A 100 -22.12 25.93 -1.80
CA GLU A 100 -21.83 26.77 -0.66
C GLU A 100 -20.37 26.66 -0.22
N ALA A 101 -19.80 27.74 0.30
CA ALA A 101 -18.46 27.74 0.89
C ALA A 101 -18.47 27.08 2.27
N LEU A 102 -18.57 25.75 2.32
CA LEU A 102 -18.63 24.98 3.54
C LEU A 102 -17.24 24.63 4.09
N THR A 103 -17.11 24.64 5.41
CA THR A 103 -15.93 24.10 6.08
C THR A 103 -16.00 22.58 6.20
N ALA A 104 -14.86 21.93 6.34
CA ALA A 104 -14.83 20.48 6.54
C ALA A 104 -15.64 20.01 7.77
N PRO A 105 -15.61 20.69 8.94
CA PRO A 105 -16.49 20.35 10.06
C PRO A 105 -17.99 20.47 9.74
N ALA A 106 -18.39 21.46 8.96
CA ALA A 106 -19.79 21.61 8.54
C ALA A 106 -20.25 20.47 7.64
N ILE A 107 -19.38 19.99 6.74
CA ILE A 107 -19.64 18.81 5.88
C ILE A 107 -19.74 17.53 6.73
N VAL A 108 -18.90 17.37 7.74
CA VAL A 108 -18.99 16.25 8.69
C VAL A 108 -20.37 16.23 9.36
N GLY A 109 -20.85 17.38 9.82
CA GLY A 109 -22.19 17.51 10.41
C GLY A 109 -23.30 17.12 9.44
N ARG A 110 -23.27 17.59 8.20
CA ARG A 110 -24.26 17.23 7.17
C ARG A 110 -24.24 15.76 6.81
N LEU A 111 -23.06 15.14 6.69
CA LEU A 111 -22.95 13.72 6.43
C LEU A 111 -23.59 12.88 7.55
N LYS A 112 -23.42 13.30 8.79
CA LYS A 112 -24.04 12.62 9.93
C LYS A 112 -25.56 12.76 9.92
N GLU A 113 -26.07 13.96 9.65
CA GLU A 113 -27.50 14.27 9.68
C GLU A 113 -28.26 13.70 8.48
N GLU A 114 -27.74 13.85 7.27
CA GLU A 114 -28.42 13.49 6.02
C GLU A 114 -28.12 12.08 5.52
N CYS A 115 -26.91 11.58 5.78
CA CYS A 115 -26.45 10.29 5.28
C CYS A 115 -26.20 9.23 6.37
N ASP A 116 -26.33 9.61 7.64
CA ASP A 116 -25.99 8.77 8.81
C ASP A 116 -24.55 8.19 8.74
N VAL A 117 -23.64 8.98 8.21
CA VAL A 117 -22.21 8.62 8.06
C VAL A 117 -21.38 9.42 9.04
N ASN A 118 -20.71 8.73 9.94
CA ASN A 118 -19.82 9.33 10.93
C ASN A 118 -18.36 9.21 10.48
N VAL A 119 -17.78 10.32 10.08
CA VAL A 119 -16.37 10.43 9.63
C VAL A 119 -15.66 11.56 10.35
N SER A 120 -14.32 11.51 10.38
CA SER A 120 -13.50 12.59 10.93
C SER A 120 -13.40 13.78 9.96
N VAL A 121 -13.07 14.96 10.52
CA VAL A 121 -12.75 16.16 9.72
C VAL A 121 -11.61 15.89 8.74
N SER A 122 -10.60 15.12 9.15
CA SER A 122 -9.48 14.74 8.28
C SER A 122 -9.92 13.92 7.07
N THR A 123 -10.88 13.01 7.25
CA THR A 123 -11.44 12.20 6.15
C THR A 123 -12.13 13.10 5.12
N VAL A 124 -12.93 14.06 5.56
CA VAL A 124 -13.60 15.02 4.67
C VAL A 124 -12.60 15.95 4.00
N SER A 125 -11.59 16.44 4.73
CA SER A 125 -10.52 17.27 4.15
C SER A 125 -9.75 16.55 3.06
N ASN A 126 -9.44 15.28 3.25
CA ASN A 126 -8.76 14.45 2.24
C ASN A 126 -9.67 14.20 1.03
N ALA A 127 -10.95 13.96 1.25
CA ALA A 127 -11.93 13.80 0.17
C ALA A 127 -12.05 15.08 -0.68
N LEU A 128 -12.13 16.24 -0.04
CA LEU A 128 -12.16 17.54 -0.72
C LEU A 128 -10.89 17.78 -1.56
N LYS A 129 -9.72 17.47 -1.01
CA LYS A 129 -8.45 17.56 -1.77
C LYS A 129 -8.44 16.64 -2.98
N ALA A 130 -8.89 15.40 -2.81
CA ALA A 130 -8.99 14.43 -3.91
C ALA A 130 -9.98 14.87 -5.00
N LEU A 131 -11.04 15.60 -4.64
CA LEU A 131 -12.00 16.20 -5.57
C LEU A 131 -11.49 17.50 -6.22
N GLY A 132 -10.30 17.98 -5.85
CA GLY A 132 -9.67 19.17 -6.42
C GLY A 132 -10.05 20.49 -5.74
N PHE A 133 -10.74 20.46 -4.58
CA PHE A 133 -11.06 21.68 -3.83
C PHE A 133 -9.84 22.16 -3.06
N ILE A 134 -9.62 23.47 -3.09
CA ILE A 134 -8.54 24.16 -2.36
C ILE A 134 -9.16 25.10 -1.33
N TRP A 135 -8.69 24.97 -0.10
CA TRP A 135 -9.09 25.90 0.97
C TRP A 135 -8.45 27.27 0.75
N LYS A 136 -9.30 28.31 0.64
CA LYS A 136 -8.85 29.71 0.61
C LYS A 136 -9.43 30.45 1.80
N ARG A 137 -8.58 31.20 2.52
CA ARG A 137 -9.05 32.14 3.52
C ARG A 137 -9.81 33.27 2.82
N THR A 138 -11.03 33.53 3.24
CA THR A 138 -11.75 34.73 2.85
C THR A 138 -11.05 35.95 3.47
N ARG A 139 -10.58 36.87 2.66
CA ARG A 139 -10.09 38.16 3.13
C ARG A 139 -11.26 39.12 3.18
N HIS A 140 -11.48 39.75 4.35
CA HIS A 140 -12.35 40.91 4.41
C HIS A 140 -11.71 42.01 3.57
N SER A 141 -12.30 42.36 2.45
CA SER A 141 -11.93 43.59 1.76
C SER A 141 -12.57 44.77 2.55
N LEU A 142 -11.73 45.61 3.11
CA LEU A 142 -12.19 46.88 3.62
C LEU A 142 -12.71 47.67 2.41
N LYS A 143 -14.04 47.84 2.31
CA LYS A 143 -14.62 48.79 1.37
C LYS A 143 -14.08 50.17 1.77
N LYS A 144 -13.25 50.75 0.88
CA LYS A 144 -12.85 52.15 1.00
C LYS A 144 -14.15 52.97 0.91
N THR A 145 -14.66 53.43 2.05
CA THR A 145 -15.70 54.47 2.08
C THR A 145 -15.04 55.73 1.50
N ARG A 146 -15.56 56.20 0.41
CA ARG A 146 -15.20 57.54 -0.10
C ARG A 146 -15.84 58.61 0.77
#